data_11401be6988ab1e5ba5420b15a41fa97
#
_entry.id   11401be6988ab1e5ba5420b15a41fa97
#
_cell.length_a   1.000
_cell.length_b   1.000
_cell.length_c   1.000
_cell.angle_alpha   90.00
_cell.angle_beta   90.00
_cell.angle_gamma   90.00
#
_symmetry.space_group_name_H-M   'P 1'
#
loop_
_entity.id
_entity.type
_entity.pdbx_description
1 polymer ?
#
loop_
_entity_poly.entity_id
_entity_poly.type
_entity_poly.pdbx_seq_one_letter_code
_entity_poly.pdbx_strand_id
1 'polypeptide(L)'
;MSQFTQILTKYWGYAAFRPLQEEIIQSVDQGKDTLGLMPTGGGKSVTYQVYSLSKPGICLVITPLIALMKDQVENLKKRGITAAAIFSGMSYDDILRTLDNSIFGAYKFLYVSPERLSTEIFLQKVKQMTVCMIAVDESHCISQWGYDFRPSYLR
;
A
#
# COMPACT_ATOMS: atom_id res chain seq x y z
N MET A 1 -0.14 10.90 -23.33
CA MET A 1 -0.69 10.53 -22.00
C MET A 1 0.22 9.49 -21.37
N SER A 2 0.67 9.72 -20.17
CA SER A 2 1.56 8.79 -19.47
C SER A 2 0.82 7.52 -19.07
N GLN A 3 1.59 6.44 -18.80
CA GLN A 3 0.98 5.21 -18.32
C GLN A 3 0.24 5.42 -17.00
N PHE A 4 0.72 6.32 -16.15
CA PHE A 4 0.07 6.60 -14.87
C PHE A 4 -1.29 7.27 -15.08
N THR A 5 -1.39 8.21 -16.02
CA THR A 5 -2.66 8.87 -16.35
C THR A 5 -3.63 7.85 -16.93
N GLN A 6 -3.15 6.93 -17.77
CA GLN A 6 -4.00 5.89 -18.33
C GLN A 6 -4.58 4.99 -17.24
N ILE A 7 -3.77 4.61 -16.24
CA ILE A 7 -4.23 3.82 -15.11
C ILE A 7 -5.27 4.60 -14.28
N LEU A 8 -5.00 5.87 -14.02
CA LEU A 8 -5.92 6.73 -13.29
C LEU A 8 -7.29 6.77 -13.96
N THR A 9 -7.30 6.97 -15.27
CA THR A 9 -8.54 7.04 -16.05
C THR A 9 -9.27 5.69 -16.04
N LYS A 10 -8.52 4.59 -16.23
CA LYS A 10 -9.11 3.26 -16.32
C LYS A 10 -9.80 2.82 -15.03
N TYR A 11 -9.17 3.05 -13.88
CA TYR A 11 -9.65 2.52 -12.60
C TYR A 11 -10.44 3.53 -11.78
N TRP A 12 -10.16 4.82 -11.92
CA TRP A 12 -10.82 5.86 -11.13
C TRP A 12 -11.71 6.77 -11.96
N GLY A 13 -11.56 6.77 -13.28
CA GLY A 13 -12.37 7.59 -14.16
C GLY A 13 -11.98 9.06 -14.22
N TYR A 14 -10.84 9.43 -13.65
CA TYR A 14 -10.37 10.81 -13.68
C TYR A 14 -9.52 11.07 -14.91
N ALA A 15 -9.68 12.25 -15.50
CA ALA A 15 -8.92 12.61 -16.70
C ALA A 15 -7.49 13.05 -16.39
N ALA A 16 -7.25 13.56 -15.19
CA ALA A 16 -5.96 14.11 -14.83
C ALA A 16 -5.74 14.00 -13.31
N PHE A 17 -4.48 14.03 -12.92
CA PHE A 17 -4.11 14.07 -11.51
C PHE A 17 -4.36 15.43 -10.90
N ARG A 18 -4.57 15.45 -9.58
CA ARG A 18 -4.59 16.68 -8.81
C ARG A 18 -3.15 17.20 -8.65
N PRO A 19 -2.97 18.49 -8.32
CA PRO A 19 -1.62 19.00 -8.05
C PRO A 19 -0.89 18.13 -7.04
N LEU A 20 0.40 17.95 -7.24
CA LEU A 20 1.33 17.15 -6.45
C LEU A 20 1.21 15.63 -6.64
N GLN A 21 0.08 15.10 -7.07
CA GLN A 21 -0.06 13.65 -7.24
C GLN A 21 0.92 13.12 -8.28
N GLU A 22 0.97 13.74 -9.45
CA GLU A 22 1.86 13.28 -10.51
C GLU A 22 3.32 13.45 -10.13
N GLU A 23 3.65 14.55 -9.45
CA GLU A 23 5.03 14.79 -9.00
C GLU A 23 5.49 13.71 -8.02
N ILE A 24 4.63 13.31 -7.10
CA ILE A 24 4.95 12.26 -6.14
C ILE A 24 5.16 10.93 -6.86
N ILE A 25 4.30 10.60 -7.81
CA ILE A 25 4.42 9.36 -8.58
C ILE A 25 5.74 9.35 -9.36
N GLN A 26 6.08 10.44 -10.00
CA GLN A 26 7.31 10.52 -10.76
C GLN A 26 8.54 10.41 -9.88
N SER A 27 8.50 11.01 -8.68
CA SER A 27 9.59 10.91 -7.74
C SER A 27 9.82 9.47 -7.29
N VAL A 28 8.75 8.75 -7.00
CA VAL A 28 8.84 7.33 -6.62
C VAL A 28 9.35 6.49 -7.80
N ASP A 29 8.88 6.78 -9.01
CA ASP A 29 9.29 6.05 -10.21
C ASP A 29 10.78 6.22 -10.51
N GLN A 30 11.37 7.34 -10.08
CA GLN A 30 12.80 7.57 -10.22
C GLN A 30 13.64 6.88 -9.14
N GLY A 31 13.01 6.09 -8.27
CA GLY A 31 13.71 5.35 -7.24
C GLY A 31 13.99 6.14 -5.98
N LYS A 32 13.37 7.30 -5.83
CA LYS A 32 13.58 8.15 -4.65
C LYS A 32 12.63 7.78 -3.54
N ASP A 33 13.13 7.79 -2.31
CA ASP A 33 12.27 7.73 -1.13
C ASP A 33 11.46 9.01 -1.09
N THR A 34 10.14 8.88 -1.14
CA THR A 34 9.26 10.03 -1.31
C THR A 34 8.30 10.14 -0.15
N LEU A 35 8.25 11.32 0.47
CA LEU A 35 7.25 11.64 1.48
C LEU A 35 6.27 12.64 0.88
N GLY A 36 5.06 12.17 0.62
CA GLY A 36 4.01 13.05 0.09
C GLY A 36 3.11 13.52 1.21
N LEU A 37 3.15 14.81 1.51
CA LEU A 37 2.30 15.43 2.50
C LEU A 37 1.09 16.02 1.82
N MET A 38 -0.06 15.36 1.99
CA MET A 38 -1.31 15.79 1.38
C MET A 38 -2.40 15.84 2.42
N PRO A 39 -3.40 16.71 2.25
CA PRO A 39 -4.54 16.73 3.15
C PRO A 39 -5.22 15.36 3.23
N THR A 40 -5.69 15.01 4.42
CA THR A 40 -6.42 13.77 4.62
C THR A 40 -7.65 13.74 3.71
N GLY A 41 -7.84 12.63 3.02
CA GLY A 41 -8.97 12.49 2.10
C GLY A 41 -8.75 13.16 0.75
N GLY A 42 -7.60 13.77 0.51
CA GLY A 42 -7.33 14.51 -0.71
C GLY A 42 -6.79 13.70 -1.88
N GLY A 43 -7.08 12.41 -1.95
CA GLY A 43 -6.58 11.58 -3.05
C GLY A 43 -5.17 11.07 -2.81
N LYS A 44 -4.73 11.08 -1.57
CA LYS A 44 -3.40 10.63 -1.18
C LYS A 44 -3.16 9.17 -1.54
N SER A 45 -4.15 8.31 -1.33
CA SER A 45 -4.02 6.89 -1.64
C SER A 45 -3.94 6.61 -3.14
N VAL A 46 -4.50 7.47 -3.97
CA VAL A 46 -4.43 7.32 -5.42
C VAL A 46 -2.99 7.31 -5.91
N THR A 47 -2.11 8.08 -5.28
CA THR A 47 -0.71 8.16 -5.72
C THR A 47 0.00 6.82 -5.67
N TYR A 48 -0.03 6.13 -4.52
CA TYR A 48 0.65 4.85 -4.42
C TYR A 48 -0.12 3.75 -5.15
N GLN A 49 -1.43 3.87 -5.22
CA GLN A 49 -2.24 2.86 -5.90
C GLN A 49 -1.99 2.88 -7.41
N VAL A 50 -1.97 4.05 -8.02
CA VAL A 50 -1.69 4.17 -9.46
C VAL A 50 -0.27 3.69 -9.76
N TYR A 51 0.70 4.13 -8.98
CA TYR A 51 2.08 3.72 -9.18
C TYR A 51 2.23 2.20 -9.13
N SER A 52 1.65 1.57 -8.11
CA SER A 52 1.78 0.13 -7.91
C SER A 52 1.13 -0.67 -9.04
N LEU A 53 0.02 -0.16 -9.60
CA LEU A 53 -0.62 -0.83 -10.73
C LEU A 53 0.22 -0.79 -12.00
N SER A 54 1.19 0.10 -12.08
CA SER A 54 2.10 0.19 -13.22
C SER A 54 3.29 -0.77 -13.13
N LYS A 55 3.49 -1.42 -11.98
CA LYS A 55 4.66 -2.26 -11.72
C LYS A 55 4.23 -3.69 -11.36
N PRO A 56 5.08 -4.68 -11.65
CA PRO A 56 4.81 -6.04 -11.17
C PRO A 56 5.04 -6.13 -9.66
N GLY A 57 4.33 -7.05 -9.01
CA GLY A 57 4.49 -7.28 -7.58
C GLY A 57 3.38 -6.67 -6.76
N ILE A 58 3.46 -6.88 -5.45
CA ILE A 58 2.46 -6.45 -4.48
C ILE A 58 2.88 -5.14 -3.81
N CYS A 59 1.91 -4.29 -3.53
CA CYS A 59 2.14 -3.09 -2.73
C CYS A 59 1.74 -3.39 -1.29
N LEU A 60 2.66 -3.18 -0.36
CA LEU A 60 2.39 -3.28 1.07
C LEU A 60 2.01 -1.89 1.58
N VAL A 61 0.82 -1.77 2.15
CA VAL A 61 0.33 -0.50 2.69
C VAL A 61 0.22 -0.63 4.20
N ILE A 62 0.95 0.23 4.90
CA ILE A 62 1.00 0.21 6.35
C ILE A 62 0.13 1.34 6.87
N THR A 63 -0.89 1.00 7.66
CA THR A 63 -1.79 1.97 8.25
C THR A 63 -2.26 1.50 9.61
N PRO A 64 -2.35 2.39 10.61
CA PRO A 64 -2.81 2.01 11.94
C PRO A 64 -4.33 1.91 12.08
N LEU A 65 -5.08 2.40 11.10
CA LEU A 65 -6.52 2.53 11.22
C LEU A 65 -7.24 1.38 10.52
N ILE A 66 -7.76 0.44 11.30
CA ILE A 66 -8.41 -0.77 10.74
C ILE A 66 -9.64 -0.42 9.90
N ALA A 67 -10.45 0.54 10.35
CA ALA A 67 -11.63 0.94 9.58
C ALA A 67 -11.25 1.49 8.21
N LEU A 68 -10.21 2.34 8.16
CA LEU A 68 -9.71 2.88 6.91
C LEU A 68 -9.17 1.78 5.99
N MET A 69 -8.45 0.83 6.59
CA MET A 69 -7.91 -0.32 5.87
C MET A 69 -9.02 -1.11 5.17
N LYS A 70 -10.11 -1.39 5.89
CA LYS A 70 -11.25 -2.13 5.33
C LYS A 70 -11.93 -1.35 4.22
N ASP A 71 -12.09 -0.04 4.40
CA ASP A 71 -12.69 0.82 3.37
C ASP A 71 -11.85 0.84 2.10
N GLN A 72 -10.53 0.94 2.25
CA GLN A 72 -9.62 0.96 1.11
C GLN A 72 -9.68 -0.35 0.33
N VAL A 73 -9.68 -1.47 1.05
CA VAL A 73 -9.77 -2.80 0.42
C VAL A 73 -11.07 -2.92 -0.37
N GLU A 74 -12.21 -2.52 0.22
CA GLU A 74 -13.49 -2.58 -0.46
C GLU A 74 -13.52 -1.70 -1.69
N ASN A 75 -12.97 -0.47 -1.60
CA ASN A 75 -12.92 0.43 -2.73
C ASN A 75 -12.09 -0.12 -3.88
N LEU A 76 -10.96 -0.77 -3.57
CA LEU A 76 -10.15 -1.40 -4.59
C LEU A 76 -10.87 -2.57 -5.25
N LYS A 77 -11.54 -3.39 -4.47
CA LYS A 77 -12.32 -4.52 -5.00
C LYS A 77 -13.42 -4.04 -5.94
N LYS A 78 -14.09 -2.95 -5.60
CA LYS A 78 -15.13 -2.38 -6.47
C LYS A 78 -14.57 -1.92 -7.82
N ARG A 79 -13.30 -1.58 -7.86
CA ARG A 79 -12.63 -1.18 -9.10
C ARG A 79 -12.03 -2.36 -9.86
N GLY A 80 -12.24 -3.58 -9.37
CA GLY A 80 -11.66 -4.76 -10.02
C GLY A 80 -10.22 -5.02 -9.65
N ILE A 81 -9.73 -4.43 -8.58
CA ILE A 81 -8.35 -4.58 -8.11
C ILE A 81 -8.36 -5.49 -6.88
N THR A 82 -7.48 -6.49 -6.89
CA THR A 82 -7.40 -7.44 -5.78
C THR A 82 -6.68 -6.83 -4.59
N ALA A 83 -7.25 -6.98 -3.41
CA ALA A 83 -6.69 -6.41 -2.20
C ALA A 83 -7.10 -7.24 -0.98
N ALA A 84 -6.27 -7.21 0.05
CA ALA A 84 -6.54 -7.89 1.31
C ALA A 84 -5.97 -7.08 2.46
N ALA A 85 -6.34 -7.44 3.70
CA ALA A 85 -5.89 -6.75 4.89
C ALA A 85 -5.51 -7.73 5.99
N ILE A 86 -4.49 -7.39 6.76
CA ILE A 86 -4.08 -8.13 7.95
C ILE A 86 -4.05 -7.14 9.10
N PHE A 87 -4.83 -7.41 10.12
CA PHE A 87 -5.00 -6.49 11.25
C PHE A 87 -5.16 -7.25 12.57
N SER A 88 -5.09 -6.52 13.67
CA SER A 88 -5.30 -7.08 15.00
C SER A 88 -6.70 -7.67 15.12
N GLY A 89 -6.82 -8.84 15.72
CA GLY A 89 -8.09 -9.52 15.89
C GLY A 89 -8.38 -10.60 14.87
N MET A 90 -7.61 -10.67 13.79
CA MET A 90 -7.74 -11.79 12.86
C MET A 90 -7.17 -13.06 13.47
N SER A 91 -7.76 -14.20 13.12
CA SER A 91 -7.22 -15.48 13.55
C SER A 91 -5.87 -15.76 12.91
N TYR A 92 -5.06 -16.57 13.56
CA TYR A 92 -3.76 -16.96 13.02
C TYR A 92 -3.91 -17.63 11.65
N ASP A 93 -4.90 -18.51 11.52
CA ASP A 93 -5.14 -19.21 10.25
C ASP A 93 -5.50 -18.25 9.13
N ASP A 94 -6.30 -17.23 9.39
CA ASP A 94 -6.67 -16.23 8.40
C ASP A 94 -5.46 -15.39 8.00
N ILE A 95 -4.62 -15.01 8.97
CA ILE A 95 -3.40 -14.28 8.69
C ILE A 95 -2.47 -15.11 7.81
N LEU A 96 -2.27 -16.36 8.15
CA LEU A 96 -1.39 -17.24 7.40
C LEU A 96 -1.90 -17.45 5.98
N ARG A 97 -3.19 -17.69 5.81
CA ARG A 97 -3.80 -17.86 4.49
C ARG A 97 -3.62 -16.61 3.64
N THR A 98 -3.85 -15.44 4.22
CA THR A 98 -3.70 -14.18 3.50
C THR A 98 -2.26 -13.96 3.06
N LEU A 99 -1.30 -14.26 3.92
CA LEU A 99 0.12 -14.12 3.59
C LEU A 99 0.53 -15.11 2.50
N ASP A 100 0.09 -16.35 2.59
CA ASP A 100 0.41 -17.35 1.58
C ASP A 100 -0.19 -16.99 0.22
N ASN A 101 -1.42 -16.53 0.19
CA ASN A 101 -2.05 -16.07 -1.04
C ASN A 101 -1.31 -14.86 -1.62
N SER A 102 -0.79 -14.01 -0.77
CA SER A 102 0.00 -12.84 -1.22
C SER A 102 1.30 -13.27 -1.89
N ILE A 103 1.95 -14.32 -1.38
CA ILE A 103 3.16 -14.85 -1.99
C ILE A 103 2.86 -15.33 -3.43
N PHE A 104 1.72 -15.96 -3.63
CA PHE A 104 1.33 -16.48 -4.94
C PHE A 104 0.72 -15.43 -5.86
N GLY A 105 0.67 -14.17 -5.44
CA GLY A 105 0.21 -13.08 -6.30
C GLY A 105 -1.30 -12.89 -6.36
N ALA A 106 -2.05 -13.43 -5.39
CA ALA A 106 -3.51 -13.30 -5.38
C ALA A 106 -3.98 -11.86 -5.15
N TYR A 107 -3.15 -11.03 -4.53
CA TYR A 107 -3.51 -9.66 -4.20
C TYR A 107 -2.50 -8.67 -4.77
N LYS A 108 -3.00 -7.56 -5.28
CA LYS A 108 -2.14 -6.44 -5.71
C LYS A 108 -1.78 -5.54 -4.54
N PHE A 109 -2.68 -5.38 -3.58
CA PHE A 109 -2.47 -4.55 -2.40
C PHE A 109 -2.70 -5.36 -1.14
N LEU A 110 -1.77 -5.27 -0.20
CA LEU A 110 -1.90 -5.89 1.11
C LEU A 110 -1.77 -4.80 2.17
N TYR A 111 -2.84 -4.54 2.88
CA TYR A 111 -2.90 -3.55 3.95
C TYR A 111 -2.56 -4.23 5.27
N VAL A 112 -1.64 -3.64 6.02
CA VAL A 112 -1.10 -4.26 7.23
C VAL A 112 -1.07 -3.23 8.35
N SER A 113 -1.51 -3.62 9.54
CA SER A 113 -1.35 -2.78 10.71
C SER A 113 0.12 -2.80 11.17
N PRO A 114 0.62 -1.69 11.76
CA PRO A 114 2.04 -1.57 12.09
C PRO A 114 2.58 -2.65 13.03
N GLU A 115 1.77 -3.08 13.98
CA GLU A 115 2.19 -4.09 14.95
C GLU A 115 2.49 -5.44 14.29
N ARG A 116 1.95 -5.69 13.10
CA ARG A 116 2.22 -6.93 12.37
C ARG A 116 3.58 -6.96 11.72
N LEU A 117 4.19 -5.80 11.50
CA LEU A 117 5.48 -5.71 10.82
C LEU A 117 6.61 -6.36 11.61
N SER A 118 6.49 -6.41 12.94
CA SER A 118 7.51 -7.00 13.79
C SER A 118 7.26 -8.48 14.08
N THR A 119 6.16 -9.05 13.61
CA THR A 119 5.90 -10.47 13.84
C THR A 119 6.79 -11.31 12.94
N GLU A 120 7.27 -12.43 13.50
CA GLU A 120 8.17 -13.31 12.78
C GLU A 120 7.52 -13.91 11.54
N ILE A 121 6.25 -14.32 11.67
CA ILE A 121 5.53 -14.92 10.55
C ILE A 121 5.40 -13.94 9.37
N PHE A 122 5.12 -12.66 9.66
CA PHE A 122 5.03 -11.65 8.62
C PHE A 122 6.38 -11.46 7.93
N LEU A 123 7.45 -11.32 8.72
CA LEU A 123 8.78 -11.08 8.17
C LEU A 123 9.24 -12.24 7.29
N GLN A 124 8.96 -13.47 7.70
CA GLN A 124 9.32 -14.65 6.91
C GLN A 124 8.57 -14.70 5.59
N LYS A 125 7.28 -14.40 5.62
CA LYS A 125 6.43 -14.49 4.42
C LYS A 125 6.72 -13.37 3.44
N VAL A 126 6.97 -12.16 3.94
CA VAL A 126 7.26 -11.01 3.08
C VAL A 126 8.53 -11.25 2.25
N LYS A 127 9.50 -11.94 2.79
CA LYS A 127 10.73 -12.26 2.05
C LYS A 127 10.47 -13.08 0.80
N GLN A 128 9.36 -13.81 0.76
CA GLN A 128 8.98 -14.64 -0.37
C GLN A 128 8.09 -13.93 -1.38
N MET A 129 7.70 -12.69 -1.08
CA MET A 129 6.84 -11.88 -1.95
C MET A 129 7.67 -11.01 -2.89
N THR A 130 7.13 -10.76 -4.08
CA THR A 130 7.69 -9.73 -4.95
C THR A 130 6.99 -8.42 -4.61
N VAL A 131 7.70 -7.54 -3.90
CA VAL A 131 7.14 -6.28 -3.41
C VAL A 131 7.55 -5.15 -4.34
N CYS A 132 6.58 -4.46 -4.93
CA CYS A 132 6.86 -3.34 -5.82
C CYS A 132 6.98 -2.01 -5.07
N MET A 133 6.35 -1.90 -3.91
CA MET A 133 6.33 -0.66 -3.16
C MET A 133 5.87 -0.90 -1.73
N ILE A 134 6.40 -0.10 -0.80
CA ILE A 134 5.88 -0.04 0.56
C ILE A 134 5.37 1.38 0.78
N ALA A 135 4.08 1.51 1.05
CA ALA A 135 3.44 2.79 1.29
C ALA A 135 3.02 2.86 2.76
N VAL A 136 3.22 4.02 3.37
CA VAL A 136 2.78 4.26 4.74
C VAL A 136 1.68 5.30 4.70
N ASP A 137 0.47 4.87 4.96
CA ASP A 137 -0.67 5.76 5.06
C ASP A 137 -0.73 6.30 6.49
N GLU A 138 -1.29 7.51 6.67
CA GLU A 138 -1.29 8.16 7.96
C GLU A 138 0.15 8.34 8.48
N SER A 139 1.00 8.95 7.65
CA SER A 139 2.44 9.05 7.90
C SER A 139 2.78 9.79 9.20
N HIS A 140 1.86 10.62 9.71
CA HIS A 140 2.09 11.29 10.99
C HIS A 140 2.25 10.31 12.16
N CYS A 141 1.80 9.07 12.00
CA CYS A 141 1.96 8.04 13.02
C CYS A 141 3.37 7.49 13.08
N ILE A 142 4.19 7.69 12.06
CA ILE A 142 5.55 7.15 12.02
C ILE A 142 6.39 7.68 13.16
N SER A 143 6.26 8.97 13.48
CA SER A 143 7.02 9.58 14.56
C SER A 143 6.67 9.00 15.92
N GLN A 144 5.47 8.44 16.08
CA GLN A 144 5.03 7.82 17.33
C GLN A 144 5.65 6.44 17.53
N TRP A 145 6.04 5.77 16.43
CA TRP A 145 6.62 4.44 16.49
C TRP A 145 8.14 4.47 16.57
N GLY A 146 8.73 5.64 16.35
CA GLY A 146 10.16 5.83 16.46
C GLY A 146 10.96 5.26 15.29
N TYR A 147 12.28 5.34 15.46
CA TYR A 147 13.20 4.93 14.40
C TYR A 147 13.29 3.42 14.19
N ASP A 148 12.88 2.64 15.17
CA ASP A 148 12.94 1.18 15.05
C ASP A 148 11.99 0.65 13.98
N PHE A 149 10.88 1.34 13.76
CA PHE A 149 9.93 0.99 12.72
C PHE A 149 10.46 1.29 11.33
N ARG A 150 11.09 2.43 11.18
CA ARG A 150 11.53 2.94 9.90
C ARG A 150 12.49 2.01 9.15
N PRO A 151 13.53 1.45 9.79
CA PRO A 151 14.42 0.52 9.08
C PRO A 151 13.73 -0.74 8.57
N SER A 152 12.63 -1.15 9.20
CA SER A 152 11.93 -2.37 8.83
C SER A 152 11.31 -2.27 7.45
N TYR A 153 10.73 -1.14 7.08
CA TYR A 153 10.04 -1.03 5.80
C TYR A 153 10.84 -0.25 4.76
N LEU A 154 11.92 0.41 5.13
CA LEU A 154 12.78 1.07 4.15
C LEU A 154 13.75 0.11 3.48
N ARG A 155 13.82 -1.09 3.98
CA ARG A 155 14.61 -2.14 3.35
C ARG A 155 13.75 -2.85 2.31
#